data_22d08828925039d49feec710fdd6ce70
#
_entry.id   22d08828925039d49feec710fdd6ce70
#
_cell.length_a   1.000
_cell.length_b   1.000
_cell.length_c   1.000
_cell.angle_alpha   90.00
_cell.angle_beta   90.00
_cell.angle_gamma   90.00
#
_symmetry.space_group_name_H-M   'P 1'
#
loop_
_entity.id
_entity.type
_entity.pdbx_description
1 polymer ?
#
loop_
_entity_poly.entity_id
_entity_poly.type
_entity_poly.pdbx_seq_one_letter_code
_entity_poly.pdbx_strand_id
1 'polypeptide(L)'
;MICVDHLCYHYKGGRPILRDVSFELETGHFLAVLGNNGVGKSTLLKCMNRILTADSGHCRIDGEDLLTLSHREIAKRVAFVAQHVPDTQMTVHDMVMLGRRPYMTWGVTEHDHHVVHEAMRYLNLEDMRGRFLNRLSGGERQKVMLARALAQEPTLLLLDEPTSNLDIRNQYQVLQITRDLCCEQGLTAMIVIHDLNLALRFCDRFLLLREGAVYRYGGAEIFDADALRDVYGVTGSIVDVQGHRLVLIDDEEKETRS
;
A
#
# COMPACT_ATOMS: atom_id res chain seq x y z
N MET A 1 -15.79 -0.97 5.67
CA MET A 1 -15.27 0.38 6.00
C MET A 1 -14.08 0.26 6.92
N ILE A 2 -13.00 0.97 6.64
CA ILE A 2 -11.78 1.01 7.45
C ILE A 2 -11.79 2.33 8.22
N CYS A 3 -11.60 2.28 9.54
CA CYS A 3 -11.54 3.45 10.41
C CYS A 3 -10.26 3.40 11.24
N VAL A 4 -9.43 4.42 11.11
CA VAL A 4 -8.27 4.68 11.97
C VAL A 4 -8.60 5.87 12.85
N ASP A 5 -8.43 5.72 14.17
CA ASP A 5 -8.92 6.66 15.16
C ASP A 5 -7.84 6.92 16.21
N HIS A 6 -7.36 8.16 16.25
CA HIS A 6 -6.34 8.66 17.20
C HIS A 6 -5.08 7.80 17.30
N LEU A 7 -4.60 7.24 16.17
CA LEU A 7 -3.46 6.34 16.15
C LEU A 7 -2.15 7.08 16.42
N CYS A 8 -1.44 6.67 17.48
CA CYS A 8 -0.15 7.21 17.85
C CYS A 8 0.90 6.11 17.90
N TYR A 9 2.14 6.45 17.52
CA TYR A 9 3.26 5.52 17.60
C TYR A 9 4.60 6.24 17.75
N HIS A 10 5.49 5.69 18.59
CA HIS A 10 6.90 6.07 18.66
C HIS A 10 7.82 4.83 18.71
N TYR A 11 9.01 4.93 18.13
CA TYR A 11 10.05 3.92 18.32
C TYR A 11 10.69 4.10 19.70
N LYS A 12 11.09 3.00 20.36
CA LYS A 12 11.71 3.02 21.69
C LYS A 12 12.85 4.03 21.76
N GLY A 13 12.74 4.99 22.68
CA GLY A 13 13.72 6.07 22.87
C GLY A 13 13.72 7.15 21.77
N GLY A 14 12.76 7.12 20.84
CA GLY A 14 12.63 8.07 19.73
C GLY A 14 11.56 9.14 19.94
N ARG A 15 11.48 10.07 18.96
CA ARG A 15 10.39 11.03 18.86
C ARG A 15 9.12 10.33 18.34
N PRO A 16 7.92 10.87 18.66
CA PRO A 16 6.67 10.41 18.06
C PRO A 16 6.75 10.47 16.53
N ILE A 17 6.43 9.32 15.90
CA ILE A 17 6.39 9.17 14.43
C ILE A 17 4.98 9.35 13.90
N LEU A 18 3.98 8.78 14.59
CA LEU A 18 2.57 9.02 14.30
C LEU A 18 1.96 9.80 15.47
N ARG A 19 1.24 10.86 15.13
CA ARG A 19 0.66 11.80 16.06
C ARG A 19 -0.81 11.98 15.73
N ASP A 20 -1.67 11.29 16.45
CA ASP A 20 -3.12 11.50 16.36
C ASP A 20 -3.67 11.30 14.93
N VAL A 21 -3.26 10.23 14.27
CA VAL A 21 -3.68 9.93 12.90
C VAL A 21 -5.10 9.38 12.92
N SER A 22 -6.02 10.10 12.27
CA SER A 22 -7.43 9.69 12.15
C SER A 22 -7.92 9.89 10.72
N PHE A 23 -8.58 8.86 10.15
CA PHE A 23 -9.26 8.91 8.85
C PHE A 23 -10.19 7.71 8.71
N GLU A 24 -11.14 7.83 7.77
CA GLU A 24 -12.05 6.75 7.40
C GLU A 24 -11.91 6.47 5.90
N LEU A 25 -11.87 5.18 5.52
CA LEU A 25 -11.76 4.74 4.14
C LEU A 25 -12.91 3.77 3.84
N GLU A 26 -13.74 4.12 2.89
CA GLU A 26 -14.81 3.26 2.41
C GLU A 26 -14.25 2.02 1.69
N THR A 27 -15.04 0.94 1.68
CA THR A 27 -14.67 -0.30 1.00
C THR A 27 -14.60 -0.09 -0.51
N GLY A 28 -13.64 -0.74 -1.17
CA GLY A 28 -13.45 -0.67 -2.62
C GLY A 28 -12.63 0.53 -3.10
N HIS A 29 -12.17 1.39 -2.19
CA HIS A 29 -11.31 2.53 -2.55
C HIS A 29 -9.82 2.17 -2.57
N PHE A 30 -9.10 2.89 -3.42
CA PHE A 30 -7.63 2.81 -3.51
C PHE A 30 -7.00 4.11 -2.97
N LEU A 31 -6.50 4.06 -1.73
CA LEU A 31 -5.92 5.20 -1.01
C LEU A 31 -4.40 5.30 -1.22
N ALA A 32 -3.92 6.44 -1.69
CA ALA A 32 -2.50 6.79 -1.65
C ALA A 32 -2.14 7.47 -0.32
N VAL A 33 -1.14 6.94 0.38
CA VAL A 33 -0.51 7.56 1.56
C VAL A 33 0.74 8.28 1.11
N LEU A 34 0.73 9.60 1.25
CA LEU A 34 1.67 10.53 0.65
C LEU A 34 2.34 11.43 1.70
N GLY A 35 3.49 12.00 1.37
CA GLY A 35 4.27 12.89 2.24
C GLY A 35 5.77 12.64 2.15
N ASN A 36 6.58 13.47 2.78
CA ASN A 36 8.03 13.39 2.77
C ASN A 36 8.57 12.07 3.36
N ASN A 37 9.84 11.76 3.06
CA ASN A 37 10.51 10.61 3.64
C ASN A 37 10.62 10.76 5.17
N GLY A 38 10.41 9.64 5.88
CA GLY A 38 10.49 9.62 7.34
C GLY A 38 9.26 10.19 8.08
N VAL A 39 8.21 10.64 7.38
CA VAL A 39 7.01 11.23 8.00
C VAL A 39 6.10 10.22 8.70
N GLY A 40 6.34 8.91 8.51
CA GLY A 40 5.56 7.86 9.17
C GLY A 40 4.66 7.01 8.25
N LYS A 41 4.73 7.17 6.91
CA LYS A 41 3.89 6.43 5.95
C LYS A 41 3.94 4.90 6.15
N SER A 42 5.13 4.32 6.04
CA SER A 42 5.33 2.86 6.24
C SER A 42 5.05 2.43 7.68
N THR A 43 5.28 3.33 8.64
CA THR A 43 4.96 3.09 10.05
C THR A 43 3.45 2.98 10.26
N LEU A 44 2.65 3.84 9.60
CA LEU A 44 1.19 3.75 9.62
C LEU A 44 0.71 2.39 9.11
N LEU A 45 1.16 1.96 7.93
CA LEU A 45 0.78 0.66 7.38
C LEU A 45 1.19 -0.51 8.31
N LYS A 46 2.38 -0.44 8.90
CA LYS A 46 2.87 -1.47 9.84
C LYS A 46 2.09 -1.50 11.15
N CYS A 47 1.62 -0.35 11.65
CA CYS A 47 0.72 -0.30 12.80
C CYS A 47 -0.65 -0.89 12.46
N MET A 48 -1.23 -0.55 11.31
CA MET A 48 -2.52 -1.10 10.85
C MET A 48 -2.48 -2.62 10.67
N ASN A 49 -1.36 -3.19 10.23
CA ASN A 49 -1.16 -4.65 10.14
C ASN A 49 -0.60 -5.27 11.43
N ARG A 50 -0.48 -4.49 12.49
CA ARG A 50 0.06 -4.92 13.79
C ARG A 50 1.44 -5.58 13.72
N ILE A 51 2.24 -5.24 12.70
CA ILE A 51 3.69 -5.50 12.67
C ILE A 51 4.38 -4.64 13.73
N LEU A 52 3.90 -3.41 13.91
CA LEU A 52 4.24 -2.52 15.01
C LEU A 52 3.02 -2.35 15.92
N THR A 53 3.23 -2.39 17.22
CA THR A 53 2.15 -2.16 18.19
C THR A 53 2.02 -0.67 18.43
N ALA A 54 0.87 -0.09 18.08
CA ALA A 54 0.58 1.31 18.33
C ALA A 54 0.58 1.60 19.85
N ASP A 55 0.96 2.84 20.22
CA ASP A 55 0.97 3.28 21.61
C ASP A 55 -0.46 3.55 22.12
N SER A 56 -1.29 4.11 21.22
CA SER A 56 -2.71 4.40 21.46
C SER A 56 -3.49 4.48 20.16
N GLY A 57 -4.80 4.57 20.28
CA GLY A 57 -5.73 4.66 19.16
C GLY A 57 -6.29 3.31 18.75
N HIS A 58 -7.07 3.31 17.68
CA HIS A 58 -7.77 2.13 17.17
C HIS A 58 -7.63 2.03 15.66
N CYS A 59 -7.68 0.80 15.13
CA CYS A 59 -7.77 0.51 13.72
C CYS A 59 -8.85 -0.55 13.51
N ARG A 60 -9.98 -0.16 12.88
CA ARG A 60 -11.15 -1.02 12.72
C ARG A 60 -11.40 -1.34 11.25
N ILE A 61 -11.76 -2.59 10.99
CA ILE A 61 -12.35 -3.03 9.71
C ILE A 61 -13.76 -3.51 10.00
N ASP A 62 -14.76 -2.91 9.37
CA ASP A 62 -16.18 -3.23 9.55
C ASP A 62 -16.62 -3.25 11.03
N GLY A 63 -16.07 -2.32 11.82
CA GLY A 63 -16.36 -2.16 13.24
C GLY A 63 -15.52 -3.03 14.18
N GLU A 64 -14.77 -4.01 13.68
CA GLU A 64 -13.91 -4.87 14.48
C GLU A 64 -12.50 -4.30 14.64
N ASP A 65 -12.03 -4.10 15.86
CA ASP A 65 -10.73 -3.50 16.14
C ASP A 65 -9.59 -4.50 15.93
N LEU A 66 -8.80 -4.27 14.89
CA LEU A 66 -7.64 -5.11 14.53
C LEU A 66 -6.60 -5.21 15.65
N LEU A 67 -6.49 -4.18 16.49
CA LEU A 67 -5.48 -4.16 17.54
C LEU A 67 -5.79 -5.15 18.68
N THR A 68 -7.03 -5.66 18.74
CA THR A 68 -7.46 -6.67 19.72
C THR A 68 -7.40 -8.10 19.20
N LEU A 69 -7.29 -8.28 17.87
CA LEU A 69 -7.31 -9.60 17.24
C LEU A 69 -5.97 -10.32 17.36
N SER A 70 -5.99 -11.64 17.24
CA SER A 70 -4.76 -12.43 17.07
C SER A 70 -4.09 -12.13 15.71
N HIS A 71 -2.78 -12.32 15.60
CA HIS A 71 -2.07 -12.15 14.31
C HIS A 71 -2.64 -13.02 13.19
N ARG A 72 -3.17 -14.20 13.52
CA ARG A 72 -3.80 -15.10 12.56
C ARG A 72 -5.12 -14.52 12.01
N GLU A 73 -5.92 -13.89 12.87
CA GLU A 73 -7.18 -13.25 12.48
C GLU A 73 -6.93 -11.96 11.67
N ILE A 74 -5.94 -11.17 12.06
CA ILE A 74 -5.49 -10.02 11.26
C ILE A 74 -5.06 -10.49 9.87
N ALA A 75 -4.22 -11.54 9.80
CA ALA A 75 -3.72 -12.07 8.54
C ALA A 75 -4.82 -12.66 7.62
N LYS A 76 -6.03 -12.89 8.09
CA LYS A 76 -7.20 -13.23 7.25
C LYS A 76 -7.91 -12.00 6.68
N ARG A 77 -7.66 -10.81 7.20
CA ARG A 77 -8.33 -9.56 6.82
C ARG A 77 -7.40 -8.60 6.11
N VAL A 78 -6.13 -8.57 6.51
CA VAL A 78 -5.14 -7.60 6.05
C VAL A 78 -3.97 -8.33 5.41
N ALA A 79 -3.74 -8.10 4.14
CA ALA A 79 -2.51 -8.52 3.47
C ALA A 79 -1.52 -7.36 3.39
N PHE A 80 -0.23 -7.66 3.57
CA PHE A 80 0.83 -6.67 3.52
C PHE A 80 1.90 -7.08 2.50
N VAL A 81 2.16 -6.18 1.56
CA VAL A 81 3.25 -6.28 0.59
C VAL A 81 4.33 -5.27 0.97
N ALA A 82 5.46 -5.79 1.43
CA ALA A 82 6.59 -4.98 1.85
C ALA A 82 7.37 -4.44 0.65
N GLN A 83 8.08 -3.33 0.85
CA GLN A 83 8.96 -2.70 -0.13
C GLN A 83 10.03 -3.67 -0.67
N HIS A 84 10.58 -4.51 0.20
CA HIS A 84 11.63 -5.45 -0.16
C HIS A 84 11.07 -6.86 -0.32
N VAL A 85 11.27 -7.42 -1.49
CA VAL A 85 10.95 -8.82 -1.76
C VAL A 85 12.11 -9.67 -1.23
N PRO A 86 11.85 -10.70 -0.39
CA PRO A 86 12.90 -11.53 0.16
C PRO A 86 13.63 -12.30 -0.93
N ASP A 87 14.95 -12.36 -0.84
CA ASP A 87 15.76 -13.26 -1.67
C ASP A 87 15.64 -14.68 -1.12
N THR A 88 15.00 -15.55 -1.87
CA THR A 88 14.69 -16.92 -1.44
C THR A 88 14.72 -17.88 -2.63
N GLN A 89 15.06 -19.14 -2.34
CA GLN A 89 15.00 -20.25 -3.29
C GLN A 89 13.60 -20.93 -3.33
N MET A 90 12.58 -20.27 -2.84
CA MET A 90 11.20 -20.78 -3.00
C MET A 90 10.74 -20.64 -4.44
N THR A 91 9.89 -21.58 -4.87
CA THR A 91 9.20 -21.46 -6.17
C THR A 91 8.11 -20.39 -6.10
N VAL A 92 7.66 -19.91 -7.27
CA VAL A 92 6.52 -19.01 -7.37
C VAL A 92 5.30 -19.61 -6.67
N HIS A 93 4.99 -20.88 -6.96
CA HIS A 93 3.86 -21.57 -6.34
C HIS A 93 3.97 -21.60 -4.80
N ASP A 94 5.14 -21.97 -4.27
CA ASP A 94 5.32 -22.08 -2.83
C ASP A 94 5.20 -20.73 -2.14
N MET A 95 5.71 -19.67 -2.78
CA MET A 95 5.57 -18.30 -2.27
C MET A 95 4.12 -17.85 -2.24
N VAL A 96 3.33 -18.11 -3.27
CA VAL A 96 1.90 -17.77 -3.30
C VAL A 96 1.14 -18.60 -2.28
N MET A 97 1.48 -19.89 -2.12
CA MET A 97 0.90 -20.78 -1.12
C MET A 97 1.09 -20.29 0.32
N LEU A 98 2.16 -19.53 0.61
CA LEU A 98 2.33 -18.89 1.93
C LEU A 98 1.18 -17.93 2.27
N GLY A 99 0.48 -17.38 1.28
CA GLY A 99 -0.73 -16.58 1.50
C GLY A 99 -1.84 -17.36 2.20
N ARG A 100 -1.88 -18.69 2.04
CA ARG A 100 -2.89 -19.55 2.68
C ARG A 100 -2.58 -19.91 4.13
N ARG A 101 -1.37 -19.58 4.62
CA ARG A 101 -0.93 -19.94 5.98
C ARG A 101 -1.91 -19.57 7.10
N PRO A 102 -2.62 -18.44 7.08
CA PRO A 102 -3.63 -18.12 8.09
C PRO A 102 -4.81 -19.11 8.16
N TYR A 103 -5.07 -19.84 7.07
CA TYR A 103 -6.17 -20.78 6.97
C TYR A 103 -5.77 -22.22 7.29
N MET A 104 -4.49 -22.56 7.11
CA MET A 104 -3.97 -23.92 7.34
C MET A 104 -4.06 -24.29 8.84
N THR A 105 -4.64 -25.46 9.10
CA THR A 105 -4.69 -26.07 10.43
C THR A 105 -3.92 -27.38 10.47
N TRP A 106 -4.34 -28.37 9.70
CA TRP A 106 -3.76 -29.73 9.64
C TRP A 106 -3.04 -30.02 8.32
N GLY A 107 -2.84 -29.03 7.46
CA GLY A 107 -2.20 -29.15 6.17
C GLY A 107 -2.84 -28.27 5.12
N VAL A 108 -2.43 -28.45 3.86
CA VAL A 108 -2.97 -27.75 2.70
C VAL A 108 -4.20 -28.50 2.20
N THR A 109 -5.27 -27.79 1.89
CA THR A 109 -6.53 -28.34 1.36
C THR A 109 -6.63 -28.12 -0.15
N GLU A 110 -7.58 -28.83 -0.81
CA GLU A 110 -7.88 -28.57 -2.23
C GLU A 110 -8.37 -27.14 -2.47
N HIS A 111 -9.12 -26.57 -1.53
CA HIS A 111 -9.52 -25.17 -1.58
C HIS A 111 -8.32 -24.23 -1.59
N ASP A 112 -7.29 -24.48 -0.78
CA ASP A 112 -6.07 -23.67 -0.79
C ASP A 112 -5.34 -23.74 -2.14
N HIS A 113 -5.28 -24.92 -2.75
CA HIS A 113 -4.73 -25.09 -4.10
C HIS A 113 -5.53 -24.31 -5.14
N HIS A 114 -6.86 -24.32 -5.04
CA HIS A 114 -7.74 -23.58 -5.95
C HIS A 114 -7.51 -22.05 -5.81
N VAL A 115 -7.52 -21.50 -4.60
CA VAL A 115 -7.28 -20.07 -4.36
C VAL A 115 -5.91 -19.62 -4.87
N VAL A 116 -4.86 -20.42 -4.63
CA VAL A 116 -3.52 -20.15 -5.14
C VAL A 116 -3.48 -20.16 -6.67
N HIS A 117 -4.16 -21.12 -7.31
CA HIS A 117 -4.24 -21.18 -8.77
C HIS A 117 -4.93 -19.93 -9.33
N GLU A 118 -6.08 -19.53 -8.78
CA GLU A 118 -6.80 -18.32 -9.21
C GLU A 118 -5.97 -17.05 -9.03
N ALA A 119 -5.27 -16.90 -7.90
CA ALA A 119 -4.39 -15.75 -7.67
C ALA A 119 -3.22 -15.71 -8.69
N MET A 120 -2.65 -16.88 -9.02
CA MET A 120 -1.59 -16.97 -10.02
C MET A 120 -2.12 -16.68 -11.42
N ARG A 121 -3.30 -17.19 -11.78
CA ARG A 121 -3.96 -16.96 -13.07
C ARG A 121 -4.27 -15.48 -13.28
N TYR A 122 -4.83 -14.82 -12.27
CA TYR A 122 -5.15 -13.38 -12.32
C TYR A 122 -3.92 -12.53 -12.63
N LEU A 123 -2.76 -12.92 -12.14
CA LEU A 123 -1.50 -12.19 -12.33
C LEU A 123 -0.63 -12.73 -13.49
N ASN A 124 -1.15 -13.68 -14.27
CA ASN A 124 -0.44 -14.33 -15.39
C ASN A 124 0.90 -14.95 -14.95
N LEU A 125 0.89 -15.74 -13.87
CA LEU A 125 2.06 -16.38 -13.28
C LEU A 125 2.10 -17.91 -13.49
N GLU A 126 1.14 -18.49 -14.19
CA GLU A 126 0.99 -19.95 -14.36
C GLU A 126 2.22 -20.60 -14.99
N ASP A 127 2.75 -19.98 -16.05
CA ASP A 127 3.94 -20.48 -16.77
C ASP A 127 5.24 -20.38 -15.91
N MET A 128 5.18 -19.63 -14.83
CA MET A 128 6.30 -19.44 -13.92
C MET A 128 6.19 -20.28 -12.64
N ARG A 129 5.15 -21.10 -12.49
CA ARG A 129 4.81 -21.83 -11.26
C ARG A 129 6.01 -22.51 -10.58
N GLY A 130 6.85 -23.16 -11.35
CA GLY A 130 8.03 -23.90 -10.86
C GLY A 130 9.32 -23.08 -10.85
N ARG A 131 9.32 -21.81 -11.28
CA ARG A 131 10.52 -20.98 -11.26
C ARG A 131 10.85 -20.52 -9.84
N PHE A 132 12.13 -20.40 -9.52
CA PHE A 132 12.58 -19.87 -8.26
C PHE A 132 12.51 -18.32 -8.26
N LEU A 133 12.10 -17.71 -7.13
CA LEU A 133 11.98 -16.26 -7.01
C LEU A 133 13.26 -15.50 -7.35
N ASN A 134 14.40 -16.01 -6.92
CA ASN A 134 15.70 -15.38 -7.19
C ASN A 134 16.09 -15.34 -8.69
N ARG A 135 15.37 -16.04 -9.55
CA ARG A 135 15.57 -16.04 -11.01
C ARG A 135 14.57 -15.16 -11.78
N LEU A 136 13.70 -14.46 -11.05
CA LEU A 136 12.71 -13.57 -11.64
C LEU A 136 13.23 -12.14 -11.72
N SER A 137 12.72 -11.37 -12.69
CA SER A 137 12.88 -9.91 -12.74
C SER A 137 12.18 -9.24 -11.55
N GLY A 138 12.52 -7.98 -11.26
CA GLY A 138 11.88 -7.21 -10.19
C GLY A 138 10.36 -7.13 -10.33
N GLY A 139 9.86 -6.86 -11.55
CA GLY A 139 8.42 -6.81 -11.83
C GLY A 139 7.72 -8.16 -11.67
N GLU A 140 8.34 -9.26 -12.10
CA GLU A 140 7.79 -10.60 -11.89
C GLU A 140 7.73 -10.96 -10.41
N ARG A 141 8.79 -10.65 -9.63
CA ARG A 141 8.80 -10.84 -8.17
C ARG A 141 7.68 -10.05 -7.50
N GLN A 142 7.45 -8.81 -7.91
CA GLN A 142 6.39 -7.98 -7.35
C GLN A 142 5.00 -8.55 -7.63
N LYS A 143 4.76 -9.08 -8.84
CA LYS A 143 3.52 -9.80 -9.15
C LYS A 143 3.33 -11.04 -8.28
N VAL A 144 4.40 -11.80 -8.00
CA VAL A 144 4.34 -12.95 -7.08
C VAL A 144 3.97 -12.52 -5.67
N MET A 145 4.50 -11.38 -5.18
CA MET A 145 4.13 -10.85 -3.87
C MET A 145 2.68 -10.39 -3.81
N LEU A 146 2.16 -9.80 -4.90
CA LEU A 146 0.73 -9.49 -5.02
C LEU A 146 -0.11 -10.78 -5.06
N ALA A 147 0.28 -11.80 -5.82
CA ALA A 147 -0.43 -13.10 -5.85
C ALA A 147 -0.50 -13.74 -4.47
N ARG A 148 0.61 -13.70 -3.71
CA ARG A 148 0.64 -14.17 -2.32
C ARG A 148 -0.35 -13.39 -1.45
N ALA A 149 -0.40 -12.07 -1.60
CA ALA A 149 -1.32 -11.22 -0.86
C ALA A 149 -2.79 -11.53 -1.22
N LEU A 150 -3.10 -11.73 -2.51
CA LEU A 150 -4.44 -12.09 -2.97
C LEU A 150 -4.86 -13.48 -2.50
N ALA A 151 -3.93 -14.46 -2.51
CA ALA A 151 -4.20 -15.79 -2.00
C ALA A 151 -4.58 -15.80 -0.50
N GLN A 152 -4.36 -14.72 0.21
CA GLN A 152 -4.79 -14.50 1.59
C GLN A 152 -6.28 -14.11 1.68
N GLU A 153 -6.94 -13.79 0.54
CA GLU A 153 -8.34 -13.32 0.46
C GLU A 153 -8.61 -12.16 1.42
N PRO A 154 -7.81 -11.07 1.37
CA PRO A 154 -7.90 -9.99 2.33
C PRO A 154 -9.07 -9.05 2.05
N THR A 155 -9.56 -8.37 3.09
CA THR A 155 -10.46 -7.21 2.98
C THR A 155 -9.67 -5.93 2.71
N LEU A 156 -8.45 -5.84 3.25
CA LEU A 156 -7.55 -4.69 3.12
C LEU A 156 -6.17 -5.14 2.60
N LEU A 157 -5.72 -4.53 1.52
CA LEU A 157 -4.38 -4.71 0.96
C LEU A 157 -3.52 -3.49 1.28
N LEU A 158 -2.43 -3.69 2.00
CA LEU A 158 -1.44 -2.66 2.34
C LEU A 158 -0.18 -2.86 1.50
N LEU A 159 0.22 -1.82 0.77
CA LEU A 159 1.34 -1.83 -0.16
C LEU A 159 2.37 -0.77 0.27
N ASP A 160 3.53 -1.22 0.76
CA ASP A 160 4.60 -0.32 1.21
C ASP A 160 5.62 -0.14 0.07
N GLU A 161 5.51 0.94 -0.70
CA GLU A 161 6.35 1.29 -1.85
C GLU A 161 6.52 0.16 -2.89
N PRO A 162 5.45 -0.48 -3.37
CA PRO A 162 5.54 -1.66 -4.24
C PRO A 162 6.10 -1.35 -5.63
N THR A 163 6.22 -0.09 -5.99
CA THR A 163 6.72 0.39 -7.29
C THR A 163 8.17 0.85 -7.23
N SER A 164 8.79 0.91 -6.04
CA SER A 164 10.20 1.29 -5.90
C SER A 164 11.09 0.29 -6.64
N ASN A 165 12.09 0.79 -7.37
CA ASN A 165 13.03 -0.01 -8.16
C ASN A 165 12.43 -0.79 -9.35
N LEU A 166 11.21 -0.48 -9.78
CA LEU A 166 10.59 -1.01 -10.99
C LEU A 166 10.76 -0.02 -12.15
N ASP A 167 10.88 -0.55 -13.36
CA ASP A 167 10.74 0.26 -14.57
C ASP A 167 9.29 0.77 -14.73
N ILE A 168 9.11 1.79 -15.56
CA ILE A 168 7.82 2.47 -15.78
C ILE A 168 6.71 1.45 -16.13
N ARG A 169 6.98 0.50 -17.03
CA ARG A 169 6.01 -0.49 -17.45
C ARG A 169 5.52 -1.34 -16.28
N ASN A 170 6.44 -1.83 -15.46
CA ASN A 170 6.11 -2.66 -14.30
C ASN A 170 5.42 -1.85 -13.19
N GLN A 171 5.79 -0.58 -12.97
CA GLN A 171 5.08 0.33 -12.06
C GLN A 171 3.60 0.45 -12.46
N TYR A 172 3.34 0.77 -13.73
CA TYR A 172 1.99 0.90 -14.27
C TYR A 172 1.19 -0.41 -14.13
N GLN A 173 1.80 -1.56 -14.41
CA GLN A 173 1.12 -2.86 -14.29
C GLN A 173 0.70 -3.15 -12.84
N VAL A 174 1.58 -2.93 -11.86
CA VAL A 174 1.27 -3.14 -10.44
C VAL A 174 0.12 -2.26 -9.97
N LEU A 175 0.16 -0.97 -10.33
CA LEU A 175 -0.88 -0.01 -9.95
C LEU A 175 -2.21 -0.31 -10.65
N GLN A 176 -2.19 -0.65 -11.94
CA GLN A 176 -3.38 -1.01 -12.69
C GLN A 176 -4.06 -2.26 -12.11
N ILE A 177 -3.28 -3.32 -11.86
CA ILE A 177 -3.79 -4.55 -11.24
C ILE A 177 -4.45 -4.23 -9.88
N THR A 178 -3.80 -3.41 -9.05
CA THR A 178 -4.35 -3.05 -7.73
C THR A 178 -5.65 -2.25 -7.87
N ARG A 179 -5.71 -1.31 -8.82
CA ARG A 179 -6.91 -0.54 -9.11
C ARG A 179 -8.07 -1.43 -9.60
N ASP A 180 -7.77 -2.36 -10.53
CA ASP A 180 -8.77 -3.29 -11.07
C ASP A 180 -9.35 -4.17 -9.95
N LEU A 181 -8.51 -4.66 -9.03
CA LEU A 181 -8.96 -5.39 -7.84
C LEU A 181 -9.91 -4.57 -6.96
N CYS A 182 -9.61 -3.28 -6.76
CA CYS A 182 -10.49 -2.40 -5.99
C CYS A 182 -11.84 -2.19 -6.71
N CYS A 183 -11.79 -1.87 -8.01
CA CYS A 183 -12.99 -1.55 -8.79
C CYS A 183 -13.88 -2.77 -9.06
N GLU A 184 -13.29 -3.93 -9.39
CA GLU A 184 -14.01 -5.10 -9.86
C GLU A 184 -14.37 -6.09 -8.74
N GLN A 185 -13.50 -6.22 -7.74
CA GLN A 185 -13.66 -7.18 -6.65
C GLN A 185 -13.99 -6.53 -5.31
N GLY A 186 -14.08 -5.18 -5.26
CA GLY A 186 -14.38 -4.45 -4.04
C GLY A 186 -13.29 -4.54 -2.97
N LEU A 187 -12.05 -4.92 -3.36
CA LEU A 187 -10.90 -4.91 -2.45
C LEU A 187 -10.57 -3.48 -2.05
N THR A 188 -10.33 -3.24 -0.77
CA THR A 188 -9.81 -1.95 -0.32
C THR A 188 -8.29 -1.99 -0.31
N ALA A 189 -7.63 -0.99 -0.88
CA ALA A 189 -6.18 -0.94 -0.91
C ALA A 189 -5.63 0.38 -0.38
N MET A 190 -4.49 0.32 0.32
CA MET A 190 -3.69 1.48 0.71
C MET A 190 -2.26 1.30 0.22
N ILE A 191 -1.71 2.33 -0.41
CA ILE A 191 -0.37 2.30 -0.99
C ILE A 191 0.46 3.48 -0.49
N VAL A 192 1.68 3.22 -0.04
CA VAL A 192 2.72 4.23 0.07
C VAL A 192 3.37 4.39 -1.29
N ILE A 193 3.34 5.58 -1.85
CA ILE A 193 3.89 5.91 -3.16
C ILE A 193 4.54 7.30 -3.11
N HIS A 194 5.63 7.51 -3.87
CA HIS A 194 6.34 8.79 -3.90
C HIS A 194 5.96 9.66 -5.09
N ASP A 195 5.59 9.04 -6.21
CA ASP A 195 5.21 9.74 -7.42
C ASP A 195 3.76 10.22 -7.32
N LEU A 196 3.59 11.55 -7.25
CA LEU A 196 2.27 12.19 -7.14
C LEU A 196 1.42 11.98 -8.39
N ASN A 197 2.04 11.95 -9.57
CA ASN A 197 1.32 11.77 -10.82
C ASN A 197 0.83 10.33 -10.98
N LEU A 198 1.61 9.34 -10.54
CA LEU A 198 1.13 7.97 -10.46
C LEU A 198 0.02 7.82 -9.42
N ALA A 199 0.13 8.48 -8.26
CA ALA A 199 -0.93 8.46 -7.26
C ALA A 199 -2.24 9.04 -7.83
N LEU A 200 -2.19 10.24 -8.43
CA LEU A 200 -3.36 10.91 -9.03
C LEU A 200 -3.99 10.11 -10.19
N ARG A 201 -3.19 9.32 -10.88
CA ARG A 201 -3.67 8.51 -12.00
C ARG A 201 -4.42 7.25 -11.57
N PHE A 202 -3.96 6.60 -10.50
CA PHE A 202 -4.44 5.27 -10.14
C PHE A 202 -5.29 5.23 -8.87
N CYS A 203 -5.07 6.15 -7.93
CA CYS A 203 -5.80 6.20 -6.67
C CYS A 203 -6.99 7.17 -6.74
N ASP A 204 -7.99 6.94 -5.91
CA ASP A 204 -9.19 7.76 -5.82
C ASP A 204 -9.34 8.48 -4.47
N ARG A 205 -8.52 8.08 -3.47
CA ARG A 205 -8.40 8.73 -2.16
C ARG A 205 -6.94 9.00 -1.84
N PHE A 206 -6.71 10.07 -1.08
CA PHE A 206 -5.37 10.55 -0.76
C PHE A 206 -5.29 10.96 0.70
N LEU A 207 -4.24 10.51 1.37
CA LEU A 207 -3.89 10.86 2.74
C LEU A 207 -2.52 11.55 2.71
N LEU A 208 -2.49 12.86 2.89
CA LEU A 208 -1.25 13.63 3.02
C LEU A 208 -0.81 13.65 4.47
N LEU A 209 0.37 13.11 4.75
CA LEU A 209 0.99 13.14 6.08
C LEU A 209 2.07 14.23 6.14
N ARG A 210 2.04 15.03 7.22
CA ARG A 210 3.07 16.00 7.56
C ARG A 210 3.41 15.89 9.05
N GLU A 211 4.68 15.79 9.38
CA GLU A 211 5.18 15.73 10.76
C GLU A 211 4.50 14.64 11.64
N GLY A 212 4.11 13.52 11.01
CA GLY A 212 3.47 12.40 11.69
C GLY A 212 1.96 12.53 11.91
N ALA A 213 1.33 13.59 11.42
CA ALA A 213 -0.10 13.82 11.51
C ALA A 213 -0.76 13.90 10.12
N VAL A 214 -2.07 13.77 10.09
CA VAL A 214 -2.85 13.99 8.86
C VAL A 214 -2.85 15.48 8.54
N TYR A 215 -2.28 15.84 7.41
CA TYR A 215 -2.34 17.21 6.89
C TYR A 215 -3.64 17.44 6.13
N ARG A 216 -3.98 16.56 5.19
CA ARG A 216 -5.26 16.52 4.46
C ARG A 216 -5.66 15.11 4.11
N TYR A 217 -6.96 14.89 4.01
CA TYR A 217 -7.56 13.63 3.55
C TYR A 217 -8.74 13.92 2.64
N GLY A 218 -8.85 13.22 1.51
CA GLY A 218 -9.95 13.40 0.55
C GLY A 218 -9.66 12.81 -0.82
N GLY A 219 -10.38 13.29 -1.83
CA GLY A 219 -10.13 13.00 -3.25
C GLY A 219 -9.02 13.88 -3.82
N ALA A 220 -8.92 13.95 -5.14
CA ALA A 220 -7.87 14.73 -5.82
C ALA A 220 -7.96 16.26 -5.59
N GLU A 221 -9.08 16.74 -5.04
CA GLU A 221 -9.28 18.15 -4.69
C GLU A 221 -8.37 18.63 -3.54
N ILE A 222 -7.80 17.73 -2.75
CA ILE A 222 -6.90 18.12 -1.63
C ILE A 222 -5.53 18.59 -2.11
N PHE A 223 -5.21 18.40 -3.39
CA PHE A 223 -3.97 18.89 -3.98
C PHE A 223 -4.16 20.31 -4.49
N ASP A 224 -3.35 21.23 -3.96
CA ASP A 224 -3.19 22.60 -4.40
C ASP A 224 -1.74 23.06 -4.18
N ALA A 225 -1.43 24.31 -4.56
CA ALA A 225 -0.10 24.88 -4.39
C ALA A 225 0.35 24.91 -2.91
N ASP A 226 -0.59 25.10 -1.97
CA ASP A 226 -0.28 25.09 -0.55
C ASP A 226 0.10 23.70 -0.05
N ALA A 227 -0.61 22.66 -0.51
CA ALA A 227 -0.27 21.29 -0.17
C ALA A 227 1.12 20.89 -0.70
N LEU A 228 1.49 21.31 -1.92
CA LEU A 228 2.82 21.07 -2.48
C LEU A 228 3.91 21.77 -1.66
N ARG A 229 3.69 23.05 -1.32
CA ARG A 229 4.64 23.81 -0.51
C ARG A 229 4.76 23.26 0.91
N ASP A 230 3.64 23.00 1.57
CA ASP A 230 3.62 22.68 3.00
C ASP A 230 4.07 21.25 3.28
N VAL A 231 3.75 20.29 2.37
CA VAL A 231 4.10 18.88 2.56
C VAL A 231 5.44 18.54 1.91
N TYR A 232 5.73 19.08 0.72
CA TYR A 232 6.91 18.71 -0.05
C TYR A 232 7.98 19.79 -0.12
N GLY A 233 7.65 21.04 0.26
CA GLY A 233 8.60 22.16 0.22
C GLY A 233 8.89 22.65 -1.20
N VAL A 234 8.01 22.39 -2.15
CA VAL A 234 8.16 22.78 -3.56
C VAL A 234 7.04 23.70 -4.01
N THR A 235 7.34 24.61 -4.93
CA THR A 235 6.34 25.37 -5.67
C THR A 235 5.86 24.55 -6.87
N GLY A 236 4.58 24.66 -7.19
CA GLY A 236 4.00 23.95 -8.29
C GLY A 236 2.51 24.22 -8.45
N SER A 237 1.96 23.67 -9.51
CA SER A 237 0.54 23.83 -9.85
C SER A 237 -0.09 22.47 -10.18
N ILE A 238 -1.40 22.43 -10.05
CA ILE A 238 -2.20 21.28 -10.48
C ILE A 238 -2.87 21.66 -11.80
N VAL A 239 -2.59 20.88 -12.83
CA VAL A 239 -3.13 21.11 -14.16
C VAL A 239 -3.97 19.93 -14.61
N ASP A 240 -4.98 20.22 -15.44
CA ASP A 240 -5.81 19.20 -16.08
C ASP A 240 -5.36 19.05 -17.52
N VAL A 241 -4.84 17.88 -17.88
CA VAL A 241 -4.39 17.57 -19.24
C VAL A 241 -5.16 16.35 -19.73
N GLN A 242 -5.99 16.53 -20.75
CA GLN A 242 -6.80 15.45 -21.34
C GLN A 242 -7.65 14.68 -20.32
N GLY A 243 -8.21 15.36 -19.31
CA GLY A 243 -9.01 14.75 -18.25
C GLY A 243 -8.20 14.05 -17.14
N HIS A 244 -6.89 14.24 -17.14
CA HIS A 244 -6.01 13.75 -16.07
C HIS A 244 -5.42 14.92 -15.28
N ARG A 245 -5.52 14.87 -13.96
CA ARG A 245 -4.84 15.81 -13.08
C ARG A 245 -3.37 15.44 -12.97
N LEU A 246 -2.51 16.45 -13.12
CA LEU A 246 -1.07 16.33 -13.02
C LEU A 246 -0.52 17.41 -12.09
N VAL A 247 0.47 17.05 -11.32
CA VAL A 247 1.30 17.97 -10.57
C VAL A 247 2.45 18.41 -11.48
N LEU A 248 2.56 19.71 -11.71
CA LEU A 248 3.73 20.34 -12.32
C LEU A 248 4.50 21.05 -11.21
N ILE A 249 5.77 20.73 -11.07
CA ILE A 249 6.68 21.38 -10.13
C ILE A 249 7.39 22.48 -10.92
N ASP A 250 7.39 23.69 -10.36
CA ASP A 250 8.08 24.79 -10.96
C ASP A 250 9.59 24.66 -10.75
N ASP A 251 10.40 25.13 -11.70
CA ASP A 251 11.85 25.22 -11.52
C ASP A 251 12.14 26.18 -10.34
N GLU A 252 13.06 25.78 -9.45
CA GLU A 252 13.55 26.71 -8.41
C GLU A 252 14.12 27.95 -9.12
N GLU A 253 13.50 29.12 -8.93
CA GLU A 253 14.10 30.37 -9.34
C GLU A 253 15.50 30.45 -8.68
N LYS A 254 16.55 30.38 -9.50
CA LYS A 254 17.89 30.66 -9.04
C LYS A 254 17.86 32.06 -8.45
N GLU A 255 17.83 32.19 -7.11
CA GLU A 255 18.11 33.45 -6.47
C GLU A 255 19.38 34.01 -7.10
N THR A 256 19.22 35.00 -7.94
CA THR A 256 20.29 35.79 -8.52
C THR A 256 20.99 36.46 -7.35
N ARG A 257 22.05 35.82 -6.84
CA ARG A 257 22.97 36.46 -5.90
C ARG A 257 23.54 37.67 -6.61
N SER A 258 22.95 38.84 -6.31
CA SER A 258 23.52 40.18 -6.60
C SER A 258 24.58 40.51 -5.58
#